data_f1a7d4cc66ac1fd3cb3726e2f42410be
#
_entry.id   f1a7d4cc66ac1fd3cb3726e2f42410be
#
_cell.length_a   1.000
_cell.length_b   1.000
_cell.length_c   1.000
_cell.angle_alpha   90.00
_cell.angle_beta   90.00
_cell.angle_gamma   90.00
#
_symmetry.space_group_name_H-M   'P 1'
#
loop_
_entity.id
_entity.type
_entity.pdbx_description
1 polymer ?
#
loop_
_entity_poly.entity_id
_entity_poly.type
_entity_poly.pdbx_seq_one_letter_code
_entity_poly.pdbx_strand_id
1 'polypeptide(L)'
;DTTLYSDTYGNIVNQTNGAALNNPPLSILALEDARTVLSKMVDESGEPIYRSMVTLVVPPALEVRALNILNAVQIESTQARLGGAPNVSDSGENRVILNNWMRNSVQLLVDPYIPLIATTNGNTSWFLFGNPNESREAIRVGFLRGHESPEIWMKSPNAVRAGGGDVGSMSGDFDTDSIEYRVRHVVGATRV
;
A
#
# COMPACT_ATOMS: atom_id res chain seq x y z
N ASP A 1 1.20 -15.37 13.78
CA ASP A 1 0.67 -14.23 13.02
C ASP A 1 1.81 -13.28 12.70
N THR A 2 2.46 -13.51 11.58
CA THR A 2 3.55 -12.64 11.15
C THR A 2 2.94 -11.47 10.37
N THR A 3 3.12 -10.26 10.89
CA THR A 3 2.71 -9.04 10.21
C THR A 3 3.39 -8.93 8.85
N LEU A 4 2.70 -8.40 7.83
CA LEU A 4 3.24 -8.22 6.47
C LEU A 4 4.50 -7.33 6.49
N TYR A 5 4.54 -6.34 7.37
CA TYR A 5 5.66 -5.43 7.58
C TYR A 5 6.36 -5.77 8.90
N SER A 6 7.63 -6.14 8.86
CA SER A 6 8.42 -6.42 10.05
C SER A 6 9.92 -6.27 9.79
N ASP A 7 10.69 -6.02 10.84
CA ASP A 7 12.16 -5.99 10.75
C ASP A 7 12.75 -7.32 10.29
N THR A 8 12.06 -8.44 10.59
CA THR A 8 12.49 -9.78 10.17
C THR A 8 12.48 -9.94 8.64
N TYR A 9 11.62 -9.21 7.94
CA TYR A 9 11.56 -9.24 6.48
C TYR A 9 12.37 -8.12 5.82
N GLY A 10 12.99 -7.24 6.62
CA GLY A 10 13.76 -6.11 6.12
C GLY A 10 12.96 -5.12 5.27
N ASN A 11 11.63 -5.07 5.44
CA ASN A 11 10.73 -4.23 4.66
C ASN A 11 10.21 -3.00 5.44
N ILE A 12 10.83 -2.69 6.57
CA ILE A 12 10.62 -1.47 7.33
C ILE A 12 11.77 -0.51 7.07
N VAL A 13 11.44 0.76 6.84
CA VAL A 13 12.45 1.80 6.64
C VAL A 13 12.99 2.24 7.98
N ASN A 14 14.29 2.04 8.18
CA ASN A 14 15.02 2.47 9.36
C ASN A 14 15.98 3.60 8.98
N GLN A 15 15.89 4.75 9.63
CA GLN A 15 16.89 5.80 9.42
C GLN A 15 18.22 5.43 10.09
N THR A 16 19.28 5.32 9.28
CA THR A 16 20.61 4.90 9.71
C THR A 16 21.47 6.07 10.23
N ASN A 17 21.02 7.31 10.10
CA ASN A 17 21.81 8.50 10.48
C ASN A 17 21.50 8.95 11.92
N GLY A 18 22.14 8.30 12.89
CA GLY A 18 22.37 8.83 14.24
C GLY A 18 21.21 8.80 15.24
N ALA A 19 20.01 8.58 14.82
CA ALA A 19 18.88 8.24 15.68
C ALA A 19 18.18 7.03 15.07
N ALA A 20 18.10 5.95 15.80
CA ALA A 20 17.34 4.75 15.43
C ALA A 20 15.84 5.08 15.42
N LEU A 21 15.39 5.81 14.42
CA LEU A 21 13.98 6.06 14.17
C LEU A 21 13.49 5.00 13.20
N ASN A 22 12.88 3.97 13.75
CA ASN A 22 12.06 3.06 12.97
C ASN A 22 10.87 3.86 12.44
N ASN A 23 10.53 3.68 11.17
CA ASN A 23 9.41 4.35 10.51
C ASN A 23 9.53 5.90 10.49
N PRO A 24 10.50 6.46 9.76
CA PRO A 24 10.70 7.90 9.67
C PRO A 24 9.50 8.59 9.00
N PRO A 25 9.22 9.87 9.36
CA PRO A 25 8.20 10.64 8.68
C PRO A 25 8.53 10.81 7.20
N LEU A 26 7.51 10.92 6.34
CA LEU A 26 7.69 11.09 4.90
C LEU A 26 8.61 12.28 4.61
N SER A 27 9.73 12.02 3.97
CA SER A 27 10.74 13.01 3.57
C SER A 27 11.53 12.46 2.39
N ILE A 28 12.27 13.33 1.70
CA ILE A 28 13.14 12.90 0.59
C ILE A 28 14.21 11.92 1.07
N LEU A 29 14.72 12.11 2.28
CA LEU A 29 15.70 11.24 2.91
C LEU A 29 15.11 9.87 3.27
N ALA A 30 13.89 9.84 3.80
CA ALA A 30 13.19 8.60 4.10
C ALA A 30 12.88 7.80 2.82
N LEU A 31 12.59 8.48 1.71
CA LEU A 31 12.40 7.84 0.41
C LEU A 31 13.71 7.29 -0.18
N GLU A 32 14.84 7.95 0.07
CA GLU A 32 16.17 7.44 -0.29
C GLU A 32 16.50 6.15 0.49
N ASP A 33 16.24 6.15 1.80
CA ASP A 33 16.41 4.97 2.63
C ASP A 33 15.47 3.83 2.19
N ALA A 34 14.20 4.13 1.86
CA ALA A 34 13.24 3.17 1.34
C ALA A 34 13.69 2.56 -0.01
N ARG A 35 14.24 3.38 -0.91
CA ARG A 35 14.84 2.90 -2.17
C ARG A 35 16.00 1.94 -1.91
N THR A 36 16.84 2.29 -0.95
CA THR A 36 17.97 1.45 -0.55
C THR A 36 17.50 0.12 0.02
N VAL A 37 16.45 0.11 0.84
CA VAL A 37 15.81 -1.11 1.35
C VAL A 37 15.31 -1.97 0.19
N LEU A 38 14.55 -1.40 -0.77
CA LEU A 38 14.06 -2.14 -1.93
C LEU A 38 15.18 -2.73 -2.78
N SER A 39 16.29 -2.00 -2.96
CA SER A 39 17.43 -2.47 -3.78
C SER A 39 18.25 -3.57 -3.12
N LYS A 40 18.19 -3.69 -1.80
CA LYS A 40 18.93 -4.69 -1.01
C LYS A 40 18.11 -5.93 -0.68
N MET A 41 16.86 -6.00 -1.11
CA MET A 41 16.04 -7.19 -0.88
C MET A 41 16.66 -8.41 -1.53
N VAL A 42 16.64 -9.51 -0.79
CA VAL A 42 17.12 -10.83 -1.25
C VAL A 42 15.99 -11.85 -1.15
N ASP A 43 16.09 -12.91 -1.93
CA ASP A 43 15.18 -14.04 -1.82
C ASP A 43 15.62 -15.00 -0.69
N GLU A 44 14.88 -16.09 -0.51
CA GLU A 44 15.16 -17.11 0.50
C GLU A 44 16.52 -17.81 0.30
N SER A 45 17.05 -17.78 -0.92
CA SER A 45 18.36 -18.31 -1.28
C SER A 45 19.50 -17.29 -1.11
N GLY A 46 19.17 -16.05 -0.73
CA GLY A 46 20.14 -14.95 -0.62
C GLY A 46 20.47 -14.25 -1.94
N GLU A 47 19.77 -14.59 -3.02
CA GLU A 47 19.93 -13.94 -4.32
C GLU A 47 19.28 -12.54 -4.31
N PRO A 48 19.94 -11.51 -4.84
CA PRO A 48 19.40 -10.15 -4.84
C PRO A 48 18.17 -10.03 -5.74
N ILE A 49 17.10 -9.46 -5.20
CA ILE A 49 15.88 -9.14 -5.94
C ILE A 49 15.84 -7.63 -6.15
N TYR A 50 16.30 -7.15 -7.30
CA TYR A 50 16.18 -5.73 -7.62
C TYR A 50 14.73 -5.39 -7.97
N ARG A 51 14.16 -4.40 -7.27
CA ARG A 51 12.83 -3.87 -7.54
C ARG A 51 12.88 -2.36 -7.74
N SER A 52 12.28 -1.89 -8.82
CA SER A 52 12.07 -0.47 -9.02
C SER A 52 10.88 0.02 -8.19
N MET A 53 10.93 1.26 -7.73
CA MET A 53 9.81 1.93 -7.05
C MET A 53 8.76 2.30 -8.12
N VAL A 54 7.47 2.07 -7.82
CA VAL A 54 6.39 2.44 -8.74
C VAL A 54 5.32 3.31 -8.09
N THR A 55 4.91 2.98 -6.86
CA THR A 55 3.78 3.65 -6.24
C THR A 55 4.09 4.07 -4.82
N LEU A 56 3.87 5.35 -4.53
CA LEU A 56 3.88 5.91 -3.18
C LEU A 56 2.44 6.05 -2.70
N VAL A 57 2.07 5.32 -1.65
CA VAL A 57 0.73 5.38 -1.06
C VAL A 57 0.78 6.19 0.22
N VAL A 58 -0.08 7.18 0.32
CA VAL A 58 -0.15 8.10 1.47
C VAL A 58 -1.60 8.35 1.90
N PRO A 59 -1.85 8.67 3.18
CA PRO A 59 -3.13 9.19 3.61
C PRO A 59 -3.34 10.64 3.12
N PRO A 60 -4.58 11.14 3.09
CA PRO A 60 -4.89 12.51 2.67
C PRO A 60 -4.08 13.59 3.43
N ALA A 61 -3.77 13.36 4.70
CA ALA A 61 -2.96 14.28 5.51
C ALA A 61 -1.53 14.51 4.98
N LEU A 62 -0.98 13.55 4.23
CA LEU A 62 0.37 13.63 3.66
C LEU A 62 0.37 13.97 2.16
N GLU A 63 -0.78 14.14 1.53
CA GLU A 63 -0.91 14.39 0.09
C GLU A 63 -0.09 15.60 -0.37
N VAL A 64 -0.30 16.76 0.26
CA VAL A 64 0.41 18.00 -0.10
C VAL A 64 1.92 17.85 0.10
N ARG A 65 2.33 17.17 1.16
CA ARG A 65 3.75 16.91 1.42
C ARG A 65 4.37 16.01 0.36
N ALA A 66 3.66 14.95 -0.03
CA ALA A 66 4.09 14.04 -1.09
C ALA A 66 4.19 14.77 -2.44
N LEU A 67 3.19 15.59 -2.80
CA LEU A 67 3.21 16.39 -4.02
C LEU A 67 4.39 17.37 -4.04
N ASN A 68 4.68 18.03 -2.93
CA ASN A 68 5.84 18.94 -2.82
C ASN A 68 7.16 18.19 -3.05
N ILE A 69 7.30 16.99 -2.49
CA ILE A 69 8.51 16.17 -2.69
C ILE A 69 8.63 15.72 -4.16
N LEU A 70 7.53 15.23 -4.75
CA LEU A 70 7.56 14.65 -6.09
C LEU A 70 7.67 15.70 -7.21
N ASN A 71 7.15 16.92 -6.99
CA ASN A 71 7.14 17.98 -8.00
C ASN A 71 8.30 18.97 -7.85
N ALA A 72 9.00 18.98 -6.73
CA ALA A 72 10.18 19.84 -6.54
C ALA A 72 11.20 19.61 -7.67
N VAL A 73 11.72 20.67 -8.23
CA VAL A 73 12.77 20.60 -9.27
C VAL A 73 14.13 20.32 -8.63
N GLN A 74 14.36 20.92 -7.49
CA GLN A 74 15.63 20.85 -6.75
C GLN A 74 15.38 20.46 -5.30
N ILE A 75 16.34 19.78 -4.73
CA ILE A 75 16.37 19.42 -3.31
C ILE A 75 17.63 19.99 -2.69
N GLU A 76 17.51 20.39 -1.44
CA GLU A 76 18.64 20.81 -0.63
C GLU A 76 19.12 19.61 0.18
N SER A 77 20.42 19.33 0.12
CA SER A 77 21.06 18.25 0.87
C SER A 77 22.28 18.79 1.62
N THR A 78 22.56 18.22 2.79
CA THR A 78 23.77 18.52 3.54
C THR A 78 24.95 17.70 3.03
N GLN A 79 26.15 18.26 3.02
CA GLN A 79 27.37 17.59 2.54
C GLN A 79 27.70 16.28 3.28
N ALA A 80 27.25 16.13 4.53
CA ALA A 80 27.46 14.90 5.29
C ALA A 80 26.88 13.65 4.59
N ARG A 81 25.79 13.81 3.82
CA ARG A 81 25.22 12.72 3.03
C ARG A 81 25.88 12.48 1.66
N LEU A 82 26.64 13.45 1.19
CA LEU A 82 27.43 13.34 -0.06
C LEU A 82 28.84 12.78 0.16
N GLY A 83 29.13 12.21 1.35
CA GLY A 83 30.45 11.68 1.68
C GLY A 83 31.40 12.68 2.33
N GLY A 84 30.87 13.81 2.81
CA GLY A 84 31.61 14.75 3.64
C GLY A 84 31.87 14.23 5.05
N ALA A 85 32.88 14.79 5.73
CA ALA A 85 33.27 14.38 7.08
C ALA A 85 32.08 14.54 8.08
N PRO A 86 31.83 13.58 8.97
CA PRO A 86 30.67 13.56 9.86
C PRO A 86 30.67 14.63 10.95
N ASN A 87 31.74 15.46 11.06
CA ASN A 87 31.94 16.42 12.13
C ASN A 87 31.89 17.88 11.68
N VAL A 88 31.37 18.15 10.48
CA VAL A 88 31.16 19.55 10.07
C VAL A 88 29.85 20.02 10.69
N SER A 89 29.96 20.96 11.65
CA SER A 89 28.79 21.62 12.23
C SER A 89 27.87 22.11 11.11
N ASP A 90 26.58 21.85 11.22
CA ASP A 90 25.54 22.30 10.29
C ASP A 90 25.39 23.83 10.37
N SER A 91 26.38 24.55 9.86
CA SER A 91 26.44 26.02 9.84
C SER A 91 25.87 26.62 8.56
N GLY A 92 25.05 25.86 7.81
CA GLY A 92 24.38 26.36 6.60
C GLY A 92 25.29 26.56 5.38
N GLU A 93 26.60 26.57 5.58
CA GLU A 93 27.60 26.81 4.51
C GLU A 93 27.86 25.57 3.65
N ASN A 94 27.43 24.39 4.12
CA ASN A 94 27.66 23.09 3.46
C ASN A 94 26.40 22.54 2.79
N ARG A 95 25.44 23.38 2.45
CA ARG A 95 24.23 22.99 1.72
C ARG A 95 24.50 22.93 0.23
N VAL A 96 24.13 21.81 -0.37
CA VAL A 96 24.25 21.58 -1.81
C VAL A 96 22.86 21.46 -2.41
N ILE A 97 22.62 22.18 -3.47
CA ILE A 97 21.39 22.12 -4.25
C ILE A 97 21.59 21.09 -5.34
N LEU A 98 20.75 20.06 -5.32
CA LEU A 98 20.79 18.95 -6.28
C LEU A 98 19.46 18.86 -7.05
N ASN A 99 19.52 18.28 -8.23
CA ASN A 99 18.30 17.94 -8.95
C ASN A 99 17.52 16.88 -8.16
N ASN A 100 16.20 17.02 -8.13
CA ASN A 100 15.33 16.08 -7.45
C ASN A 100 15.24 14.76 -8.24
N TRP A 101 15.90 13.72 -7.73
CA TRP A 101 15.89 12.39 -8.32
C TRP A 101 14.55 11.66 -8.17
N MET A 102 13.67 12.10 -7.22
CA MET A 102 12.32 11.54 -7.04
C MET A 102 11.30 12.07 -8.03
N ARG A 103 11.62 13.16 -8.73
CA ARG A 103 10.70 13.78 -9.67
C ARG A 103 10.27 12.80 -10.76
N ASN A 104 8.96 12.57 -10.87
CA ASN A 104 8.37 11.62 -11.82
C ASN A 104 8.85 10.16 -11.68
N SER A 105 9.47 9.78 -10.57
CA SER A 105 9.97 8.42 -10.36
C SER A 105 8.92 7.45 -9.85
N VAL A 106 7.88 7.94 -9.18
CA VAL A 106 6.80 7.14 -8.62
C VAL A 106 5.43 7.79 -8.87
N GLN A 107 4.40 6.95 -8.94
CA GLN A 107 3.01 7.38 -8.96
C GLN A 107 2.52 7.61 -7.54
N LEU A 108 1.88 8.75 -7.29
CA LEU A 108 1.23 9.04 -6.01
C LEU A 108 -0.18 8.45 -5.99
N LEU A 109 -0.48 7.68 -4.96
CA LEU A 109 -1.81 7.18 -4.64
C LEU A 109 -2.23 7.67 -3.26
N VAL A 110 -3.33 8.42 -3.19
CA VAL A 110 -3.89 8.87 -1.91
C VAL A 110 -4.99 7.92 -1.49
N ASP A 111 -4.83 7.29 -0.32
CA ASP A 111 -5.78 6.32 0.21
C ASP A 111 -6.43 6.85 1.51
N PRO A 112 -7.73 7.19 1.49
CA PRO A 112 -8.45 7.68 2.65
C PRO A 112 -8.75 6.59 3.70
N TYR A 113 -8.58 5.31 3.37
CA TYR A 113 -8.83 4.21 4.31
C TYR A 113 -7.68 3.98 5.30
N ILE A 114 -6.47 4.46 5.00
CA ILE A 114 -5.32 4.32 5.91
C ILE A 114 -5.62 4.84 7.32
N PRO A 115 -6.12 6.07 7.51
CA PRO A 115 -6.43 6.58 8.84
C PRO A 115 -7.62 5.89 9.51
N LEU A 116 -8.51 5.24 8.75
CA LEU A 116 -9.62 4.46 9.30
C LEU A 116 -9.17 3.11 9.86
N ILE A 117 -8.19 2.48 9.22
CA ILE A 117 -7.66 1.17 9.61
C ILE A 117 -6.59 1.31 10.68
N ALA A 118 -5.65 2.23 10.49
CA ALA A 118 -4.54 2.49 11.41
C ALA A 118 -4.89 3.61 12.39
N THR A 119 -5.49 3.26 13.52
CA THR A 119 -5.99 4.23 14.51
C THR A 119 -4.90 5.05 15.21
N THR A 120 -3.66 4.53 15.30
CA THR A 120 -2.58 5.21 16.04
C THR A 120 -1.77 6.15 15.15
N ASN A 121 -1.35 5.70 13.96
CA ASN A 121 -0.45 6.44 13.05
C ASN A 121 -1.01 6.63 11.64
N GLY A 122 -2.32 6.50 11.45
CA GLY A 122 -2.96 6.52 10.15
C GLY A 122 -2.70 7.77 9.32
N ASN A 123 -2.57 8.94 9.96
CA ASN A 123 -2.29 10.21 9.30
C ASN A 123 -0.81 10.44 8.94
N THR A 124 0.10 9.61 9.47
CA THR A 124 1.55 9.75 9.29
C THR A 124 2.18 8.55 8.59
N SER A 125 1.45 7.46 8.43
CA SER A 125 1.91 6.24 7.76
C SER A 125 2.00 6.46 6.25
N TRP A 126 3.06 5.95 5.63
CA TRP A 126 3.24 5.97 4.20
C TRP A 126 3.87 4.65 3.74
N PHE A 127 3.60 4.26 2.50
CA PHE A 127 4.05 3.00 1.95
C PHE A 127 4.63 3.21 0.56
N LEU A 128 5.74 2.53 0.27
CA LEU A 128 6.36 2.54 -1.03
C LEU A 128 6.30 1.12 -1.61
N PHE A 129 5.66 0.99 -2.77
CA PHE A 129 5.52 -0.29 -3.46
C PHE A 129 6.46 -0.37 -4.65
N GLY A 130 7.09 -1.54 -4.78
CA GLY A 130 7.87 -1.90 -5.95
C GLY A 130 6.98 -2.32 -7.13
N ASN A 131 7.58 -2.48 -8.30
CA ASN A 131 6.90 -2.89 -9.51
C ASN A 131 6.39 -4.34 -9.39
N PRO A 132 5.09 -4.59 -9.52
CA PRO A 132 4.53 -5.93 -9.41
C PRO A 132 4.94 -6.86 -10.58
N ASN A 133 5.40 -6.29 -11.71
CA ASN A 133 5.81 -7.05 -12.88
C ASN A 133 7.28 -7.50 -12.83
N GLU A 134 8.02 -7.09 -11.80
CA GLU A 134 9.41 -7.50 -11.60
C GLU A 134 9.48 -8.71 -10.66
N SER A 135 10.05 -9.76 -11.16
CA SER A 135 10.52 -11.06 -10.62
C SER A 135 9.70 -11.82 -9.57
N ARG A 136 9.04 -11.26 -8.57
CA ARG A 136 8.25 -12.01 -7.57
C ARG A 136 7.06 -11.22 -7.03
N GLU A 137 5.93 -11.92 -6.89
CA GLU A 137 4.74 -11.41 -6.22
C GLU A 137 5.00 -11.34 -4.71
N ALA A 138 4.60 -10.25 -4.05
CA ALA A 138 4.62 -10.14 -2.59
C ALA A 138 3.37 -10.78 -1.96
N ILE A 139 2.24 -10.64 -2.65
CA ILE A 139 0.94 -11.17 -2.24
C ILE A 139 0.31 -11.84 -3.45
N ARG A 140 -0.17 -13.06 -3.26
CA ARG A 140 -0.93 -13.79 -4.25
C ARG A 140 -2.38 -13.87 -3.82
N VAL A 141 -3.29 -13.42 -4.69
CA VAL A 141 -4.72 -13.55 -4.50
C VAL A 141 -5.20 -14.70 -5.39
N GLY A 142 -5.88 -15.67 -4.78
CA GLY A 142 -6.44 -16.81 -5.47
C GLY A 142 -7.97 -16.84 -5.34
N PHE A 143 -8.63 -17.27 -6.41
CA PHE A 143 -10.06 -17.51 -6.46
C PHE A 143 -10.32 -19.01 -6.56
N LEU A 144 -11.41 -19.48 -5.97
CA LEU A 144 -11.80 -20.87 -6.11
C LEU A 144 -12.19 -21.14 -7.57
N ARG A 145 -11.56 -22.16 -8.17
CA ARG A 145 -11.85 -22.56 -9.56
C ARG A 145 -13.34 -22.87 -9.73
N GLY A 146 -13.97 -22.23 -10.71
CA GLY A 146 -15.43 -22.33 -10.96
C GLY A 146 -16.27 -21.35 -10.15
N HIS A 147 -15.67 -20.55 -9.23
CA HIS A 147 -16.32 -19.52 -8.43
C HIS A 147 -15.48 -18.24 -8.41
N GLU A 148 -14.94 -17.86 -9.57
CA GLU A 148 -14.02 -16.73 -9.73
C GLU A 148 -14.72 -15.39 -9.62
N SER A 149 -16.03 -15.38 -9.91
CA SER A 149 -16.89 -14.19 -9.78
C SER A 149 -17.87 -14.35 -8.63
N PRO A 150 -18.33 -13.24 -8.02
CA PRO A 150 -19.41 -13.29 -7.04
C PRO A 150 -20.69 -13.89 -7.63
N GLU A 151 -21.23 -14.90 -6.97
CA GLU A 151 -22.51 -15.51 -7.33
C GLU A 151 -23.61 -14.89 -6.50
N ILE A 152 -24.65 -14.39 -7.18
CA ILE A 152 -25.82 -13.82 -6.54
C ILE A 152 -26.97 -14.80 -6.68
N TRP A 153 -27.53 -15.20 -5.56
CA TRP A 153 -28.67 -16.08 -5.47
C TRP A 153 -29.86 -15.32 -4.92
N MET A 154 -31.04 -15.62 -5.44
CA MET A 154 -32.30 -15.10 -4.94
C MET A 154 -33.13 -16.25 -4.44
N LYS A 155 -33.79 -16.10 -3.29
CA LYS A 155 -34.73 -17.08 -2.76
C LYS A 155 -35.98 -17.08 -3.61
N SER A 156 -36.44 -18.27 -4.00
CA SER A 156 -37.74 -18.43 -4.69
C SER A 156 -38.88 -18.04 -3.73
N PRO A 157 -39.93 -17.34 -4.22
CA PRO A 157 -41.10 -17.04 -3.41
C PRO A 157 -41.76 -18.32 -2.90
N ASN A 158 -42.21 -18.29 -1.65
CA ASN A 158 -42.98 -19.39 -1.05
C ASN A 158 -44.52 -19.13 -1.06
N ALA A 159 -44.92 -18.00 -1.66
CA ALA A 159 -46.33 -17.61 -1.79
C ALA A 159 -47.02 -18.32 -2.96
N VAL A 160 -48.31 -18.64 -2.82
CA VAL A 160 -49.16 -19.19 -3.86
C VAL A 160 -50.40 -18.32 -3.99
N ARG A 161 -50.77 -17.92 -5.21
CA ARG A 161 -52.00 -17.13 -5.45
C ARG A 161 -53.25 -17.98 -5.32
N ALA A 162 -54.20 -17.53 -4.50
CA ALA A 162 -55.49 -18.21 -4.31
C ALA A 162 -56.32 -18.33 -5.59
N GLY A 163 -56.12 -17.44 -6.56
CA GLY A 163 -56.77 -17.48 -7.88
C GLY A 163 -56.02 -18.25 -8.96
N GLY A 164 -54.92 -18.93 -8.62
CA GLY A 164 -54.05 -19.63 -9.58
C GLY A 164 -53.14 -18.66 -10.35
N GLY A 165 -52.20 -19.23 -11.10
CA GLY A 165 -51.16 -18.50 -11.85
C GLY A 165 -49.81 -18.50 -11.16
N ASP A 166 -48.76 -18.29 -11.96
CA ASP A 166 -47.37 -18.26 -11.46
C ASP A 166 -47.13 -17.03 -10.58
N VAL A 167 -46.35 -17.24 -9.52
CA VAL A 167 -45.80 -16.17 -8.67
C VAL A 167 -44.46 -15.77 -9.22
N GLY A 168 -44.31 -14.52 -9.65
CA GLY A 168 -43.05 -14.02 -10.18
C GLY A 168 -41.93 -14.08 -9.13
N SER A 169 -40.69 -14.28 -9.54
CA SER A 169 -39.55 -14.39 -8.65
C SER A 169 -39.33 -13.14 -7.78
N MET A 170 -39.92 -12.00 -8.15
CA MET A 170 -39.85 -10.72 -7.43
C MET A 170 -41.10 -10.48 -6.55
N SER A 171 -41.96 -11.47 -6.35
CA SER A 171 -43.21 -11.29 -5.61
C SER A 171 -43.07 -11.38 -4.08
N GLY A 172 -41.86 -11.57 -3.58
CA GLY A 172 -41.64 -11.65 -2.14
C GLY A 172 -42.06 -12.93 -1.46
N ASP A 173 -41.82 -13.01 -0.18
CA ASP A 173 -42.15 -14.10 0.73
C ASP A 173 -43.56 -13.88 1.29
N PHE A 174 -44.28 -14.97 1.57
CA PHE A 174 -45.65 -14.93 2.07
C PHE A 174 -45.76 -14.23 3.44
N ASP A 175 -44.77 -14.45 4.31
CA ASP A 175 -44.86 -14.00 5.69
C ASP A 175 -44.45 -12.49 5.85
N THR A 176 -43.53 -12.02 5.05
CA THR A 176 -42.92 -10.68 5.25
C THR A 176 -42.91 -9.78 4.00
N ASP A 177 -43.40 -10.32 2.86
CA ASP A 177 -43.35 -9.66 1.54
C ASP A 177 -41.92 -9.15 1.20
N SER A 178 -40.93 -9.91 1.63
CA SER A 178 -39.51 -9.60 1.44
C SER A 178 -38.85 -10.47 0.37
N ILE A 179 -37.80 -9.94 -0.26
CA ILE A 179 -36.99 -10.68 -1.23
C ILE A 179 -35.60 -10.87 -0.61
N GLU A 180 -35.17 -12.11 -0.47
CA GLU A 180 -33.88 -12.47 0.12
C GLU A 180 -32.83 -12.72 -0.97
N TYR A 181 -31.70 -12.07 -0.88
CA TYR A 181 -30.54 -12.30 -1.72
C TYR A 181 -29.38 -12.85 -0.89
N ARG A 182 -28.63 -13.78 -1.49
CA ARG A 182 -27.39 -14.30 -0.94
C ARG A 182 -26.26 -14.09 -1.95
N VAL A 183 -25.16 -13.49 -1.52
CA VAL A 183 -23.94 -13.40 -2.29
C VAL A 183 -22.93 -14.39 -1.74
N ARG A 184 -22.28 -15.15 -2.61
CA ARG A 184 -21.17 -16.02 -2.28
C ARG A 184 -19.99 -15.69 -3.18
N HIS A 185 -18.84 -15.43 -2.57
CA HIS A 185 -17.58 -15.26 -3.26
C HIS A 185 -16.49 -15.94 -2.42
N VAL A 186 -15.64 -16.74 -3.04
CA VAL A 186 -14.58 -17.47 -2.36
C VAL A 186 -13.24 -16.94 -2.87
N VAL A 187 -12.55 -16.23 -1.99
CA VAL A 187 -11.26 -15.63 -2.27
C VAL A 187 -10.30 -15.96 -1.13
N GLY A 188 -9.05 -16.21 -1.47
CA GLY A 188 -7.97 -16.39 -0.53
C GLY A 188 -6.79 -15.49 -0.92
N ALA A 189 -6.07 -14.97 0.06
CA ALA A 189 -4.83 -14.25 -0.16
C ALA A 189 -3.73 -14.87 0.69
N THR A 190 -2.55 -14.99 0.10
CA THR A 190 -1.36 -15.48 0.80
C THR A 190 -0.16 -14.62 0.45
N ARG A 191 0.76 -14.50 1.41
CA ARG A 191 2.08 -13.94 1.16
C ARG A 191 2.93 -15.01 0.45
N VAL A 192 3.70 -14.59 -0.53
CA VAL A 192 4.65 -15.43 -1.29
C VAL A 192 6.07 -15.18 -0.81
#